data_99b817908cb53215e6b9e85f4c6cfcdb
#
_entry.id   99b817908cb53215e6b9e85f4c6cfcdb
#
_cell.length_a   1.000
_cell.length_b   1.000
_cell.length_c   1.000
_cell.angle_alpha   90.00
_cell.angle_beta   90.00
_cell.angle_gamma   90.00
#
_symmetry.space_group_name_H-M   'P 1'
#
loop_
_entity.id
_entity.type
_entity.pdbx_description
1 polymer ?
#
loop_
_entity_poly.entity_id
_entity_poly.type
_entity_poly.pdbx_seq_one_letter_code
_entity_poly.pdbx_strand_id
1 'polypeptide(L)'
;MNPFQLNRSTTLLSDTVTEKAVELACERLRRDMEKTLTDIVKNRNRIILCKKDLKPEQYELEVTEQEITIYGADARSFIYALNYLSETYLGVLPFWFWNDQKMEVKSYVEIPCGIYHSEPDRIRYRGWFINDEVLISHWTAGVSPSYPWEMVFEALLRCGGNLVIPGTDKNSRIYAPIASNMGLMVTHHHAEPLGAEMFLRAYPDLKPSYLKHGDLFDKLWQEAVERQKDEEVIWNIGFRGQGDVPFWENDSAFDTSEKRGELISNIMKKQYAMVREQIPDAVFCTNLYGEILELYREGCLQIPEDVILIWADNGYGKMVSRRQGNHNPRVSALPEEGDKGRHGTYYHVSFYDLQAANHITMLPNSMEFVEKELTDALRHGITDLWLVNASNIKPHVYPLSFIANLWKQDALSAEEHRKRYVTEYYGAENDTAQLSIMEDCIRDYPRAMLPFGEKEDEHAGEQF
;
A
#
# COMPACT_ATOMS: atom_id res chain seq x y z
N MET A 1 32.65 11.14 -22.63
CA MET A 1 31.35 11.75 -22.96
C MET A 1 31.01 12.68 -21.81
N ASN A 2 30.52 13.89 -22.13
CA ASN A 2 30.01 14.77 -21.08
C ASN A 2 28.71 14.17 -20.50
N PRO A 3 28.39 14.41 -19.22
CA PRO A 3 27.15 13.96 -18.64
C PRO A 3 25.94 14.68 -19.26
N PHE A 4 24.75 14.06 -19.19
CA PHE A 4 23.49 14.72 -19.51
C PHE A 4 23.20 15.81 -18.47
N GLN A 5 22.91 17.02 -18.90
CA GLN A 5 22.52 18.12 -17.99
C GLN A 5 20.99 18.24 -17.95
N LEU A 6 20.41 17.85 -16.82
CA LEU A 6 19.00 18.06 -16.52
C LEU A 6 18.81 19.47 -15.94
N ASN A 7 18.01 20.29 -16.59
CA ASN A 7 17.67 21.65 -16.16
C ASN A 7 16.18 21.95 -16.42
N ARG A 8 15.68 23.10 -15.99
CA ARG A 8 14.27 23.48 -16.13
C ARG A 8 13.74 23.53 -17.57
N SER A 9 14.60 23.66 -18.56
CA SER A 9 14.19 23.69 -19.97
C SER A 9 14.30 22.35 -20.69
N THR A 10 14.72 21.28 -20.00
CA THR A 10 14.71 19.91 -20.54
C THR A 10 13.31 19.52 -20.94
N THR A 11 13.13 19.08 -22.20
CA THR A 11 11.82 18.73 -22.74
C THR A 11 11.48 17.28 -22.44
N LEU A 12 10.27 17.04 -21.93
CA LEU A 12 9.70 15.68 -21.80
C LEU A 12 8.79 15.39 -22.99
N LEU A 13 9.07 14.32 -23.73
CA LEU A 13 8.32 13.85 -24.88
C LEU A 13 7.72 12.46 -24.58
N SER A 14 6.40 12.37 -24.64
CA SER A 14 5.64 11.15 -24.41
C SER A 14 4.70 10.80 -25.56
N ASP A 15 5.03 11.19 -26.78
CA ASP A 15 4.13 11.11 -27.95
C ASP A 15 3.65 9.69 -28.27
N THR A 16 4.41 8.67 -27.85
CA THR A 16 4.08 7.24 -28.04
C THR A 16 3.45 6.59 -26.81
N VAL A 17 3.33 7.33 -25.68
CA VAL A 17 2.83 6.84 -24.39
C VAL A 17 1.79 7.84 -23.89
N THR A 18 0.52 7.51 -24.08
CA THR A 18 -0.61 8.43 -23.89
C THR A 18 -1.48 8.08 -22.69
N GLU A 19 -1.05 7.12 -21.88
CA GLU A 19 -1.77 6.71 -20.67
C GLU A 19 -1.82 7.87 -19.65
N LYS A 20 -3.00 8.14 -19.10
CA LYS A 20 -3.22 9.23 -18.13
C LYS A 20 -2.27 9.21 -16.94
N ALA A 21 -1.97 8.03 -16.44
CA ALA A 21 -1.05 7.83 -15.32
C ALA A 21 0.38 8.31 -15.64
N VAL A 22 0.83 8.13 -16.90
CA VAL A 22 2.15 8.58 -17.37
C VAL A 22 2.17 10.09 -17.59
N GLU A 23 1.09 10.68 -18.11
CA GLU A 23 0.97 12.14 -18.21
C GLU A 23 1.13 12.80 -16.82
N LEU A 24 0.40 12.29 -15.83
CA LEU A 24 0.49 12.77 -14.45
C LEU A 24 1.89 12.56 -13.83
N ALA A 25 2.58 11.48 -14.19
CA ALA A 25 3.97 11.27 -13.76
C ALA A 25 4.94 12.28 -14.41
N CYS A 26 4.74 12.60 -15.69
CA CYS A 26 5.50 13.65 -16.37
C CYS A 26 5.25 15.04 -15.75
N GLU A 27 4.01 15.34 -15.38
CA GLU A 27 3.67 16.58 -14.67
C GLU A 27 4.36 16.66 -13.29
N ARG A 28 4.40 15.54 -12.54
CA ARG A 28 5.14 15.45 -11.28
C ARG A 28 6.63 15.71 -11.46
N LEU A 29 7.27 15.10 -12.45
CA LEU A 29 8.69 15.35 -12.71
C LEU A 29 8.93 16.82 -13.09
N ARG A 30 8.09 17.44 -13.94
CA ARG A 30 8.18 18.88 -14.26
C ARG A 30 8.07 19.75 -13.00
N ARG A 31 7.08 19.49 -12.15
CA ARG A 31 6.93 20.17 -10.86
C ARG A 31 8.20 20.04 -9.99
N ASP A 32 8.79 18.84 -9.94
CA ASP A 32 9.98 18.58 -9.14
C ASP A 32 11.20 19.32 -9.72
N MET A 33 11.34 19.35 -11.04
CA MET A 33 12.36 20.17 -11.71
C MET A 33 12.16 21.67 -11.44
N GLU A 34 10.94 22.17 -11.42
CA GLU A 34 10.64 23.57 -11.11
C GLU A 34 10.99 23.94 -9.66
N LYS A 35 10.84 23.01 -8.72
CA LYS A 35 11.14 23.20 -7.30
C LYS A 35 12.65 23.14 -6.99
N THR A 36 13.40 22.35 -7.76
CA THR A 36 14.79 22.00 -7.42
C THR A 36 15.84 22.61 -8.36
N LEU A 37 15.44 23.13 -9.54
CA LEU A 37 16.37 23.67 -10.53
C LEU A 37 16.06 25.13 -10.85
N THR A 38 17.11 25.93 -11.13
CA THR A 38 16.98 27.36 -11.46
C THR A 38 17.29 27.68 -12.90
N ASP A 39 18.21 26.94 -13.56
CA ASP A 39 18.68 27.28 -14.90
C ASP A 39 17.63 27.08 -15.98
N ILE A 40 17.46 28.12 -16.79
CA ILE A 40 16.64 28.13 -18.01
C ILE A 40 17.58 28.25 -19.22
N VAL A 41 18.66 27.46 -19.22
CA VAL A 41 19.53 27.41 -20.39
C VAL A 41 18.79 26.64 -21.50
N LYS A 42 18.49 27.32 -22.60
CA LYS A 42 17.89 26.67 -23.78
C LYS A 42 18.90 25.71 -24.40
N ASN A 43 19.04 24.54 -23.81
CA ASN A 43 19.70 23.40 -24.45
C ASN A 43 18.68 22.57 -25.21
N ARG A 44 19.15 21.61 -26.02
CA ARG A 44 18.27 20.68 -26.77
C ARG A 44 18.05 19.37 -26.01
N ASN A 45 18.30 19.36 -24.70
CA ASN A 45 18.21 18.17 -23.89
C ASN A 45 16.77 17.72 -23.74
N ARG A 46 16.54 16.44 -23.87
CA ARG A 46 15.19 15.85 -23.84
C ARG A 46 15.17 14.51 -23.15
N ILE A 47 14.01 14.19 -22.59
CA ILE A 47 13.65 12.88 -22.04
C ILE A 47 12.55 12.34 -22.95
N ILE A 48 12.71 11.12 -23.46
CA ILE A 48 11.78 10.47 -24.38
C ILE A 48 11.29 9.18 -23.76
N LEU A 49 9.98 8.93 -23.83
CA LEU A 49 9.36 7.69 -23.37
C LEU A 49 9.09 6.76 -24.56
N CYS A 50 9.58 5.53 -24.49
CA CYS A 50 9.46 4.52 -25.54
C CYS A 50 9.00 3.18 -25.00
N LYS A 51 7.97 2.57 -25.60
CA LYS A 51 7.57 1.21 -25.24
C LYS A 51 8.61 0.19 -25.70
N LYS A 52 8.93 -0.77 -24.83
CA LYS A 52 9.83 -1.89 -25.06
C LYS A 52 9.29 -3.14 -24.39
N ASP A 53 9.54 -4.31 -24.99
CA ASP A 53 9.17 -5.59 -24.38
C ASP A 53 10.11 -5.90 -23.19
N LEU A 54 9.67 -5.49 -22.01
CA LEU A 54 10.30 -5.72 -20.72
C LEU A 54 9.30 -6.45 -19.81
N LYS A 55 9.76 -6.93 -18.67
CA LYS A 55 8.82 -7.44 -17.67
C LYS A 55 7.98 -6.30 -17.09
N PRO A 56 6.75 -6.58 -16.63
CA PRO A 56 5.91 -5.56 -16.01
C PRO A 56 6.65 -4.77 -14.92
N GLU A 57 6.39 -3.46 -14.86
CA GLU A 57 6.98 -2.51 -13.91
C GLU A 57 8.48 -2.26 -14.06
N GLN A 58 9.19 -2.98 -14.96
CA GLN A 58 10.61 -2.76 -15.20
C GLN A 58 10.84 -1.68 -16.25
N TYR A 59 11.93 -0.94 -16.08
CA TYR A 59 12.38 0.09 -17.01
C TYR A 59 13.89 -0.01 -17.28
N GLU A 60 14.29 0.59 -18.38
CA GLU A 60 15.67 0.82 -18.78
C GLU A 60 15.84 2.29 -19.15
N LEU A 61 16.91 2.93 -18.70
CA LEU A 61 17.29 4.28 -19.09
C LEU A 61 18.54 4.21 -19.95
N GLU A 62 18.47 4.75 -21.15
CA GLU A 62 19.66 5.02 -21.97
C GLU A 62 19.96 6.52 -21.94
N VAL A 63 21.11 6.88 -21.35
CA VAL A 63 21.51 8.27 -21.12
C VAL A 63 22.67 8.62 -22.02
N THR A 64 22.48 9.64 -22.85
CA THR A 64 23.49 10.28 -23.70
C THR A 64 23.70 11.74 -23.28
N GLU A 65 24.62 12.47 -23.91
CA GLU A 65 24.86 13.90 -23.59
C GLU A 65 23.63 14.81 -23.80
N GLN A 66 22.70 14.44 -24.70
CA GLN A 66 21.57 15.30 -25.09
C GLN A 66 20.19 14.64 -24.84
N GLU A 67 20.17 13.36 -24.56
CA GLU A 67 18.93 12.60 -24.48
C GLU A 67 18.96 11.53 -23.41
N ILE A 68 17.85 11.41 -22.69
CA ILE A 68 17.52 10.24 -21.88
C ILE A 68 16.34 9.55 -22.57
N THR A 69 16.55 8.32 -23.02
CA THR A 69 15.44 7.48 -23.48
C THR A 69 15.03 6.53 -22.35
N ILE A 70 13.76 6.60 -21.97
CA ILE A 70 13.16 5.71 -20.97
C ILE A 70 12.39 4.63 -21.71
N TYR A 71 12.80 3.40 -21.56
CA TYR A 71 12.08 2.23 -22.06
C TYR A 71 11.27 1.58 -20.96
N GLY A 72 10.01 1.24 -21.24
CA GLY A 72 9.09 0.60 -20.30
C GLY A 72 8.08 -0.30 -20.98
N ALA A 73 7.58 -1.31 -20.26
CA ALA A 73 6.56 -2.25 -20.73
C ALA A 73 5.14 -1.71 -20.54
N ASP A 74 4.90 -1.05 -19.44
CA ASP A 74 3.61 -0.57 -18.97
C ASP A 74 3.69 0.83 -18.34
N ALA A 75 2.55 1.39 -17.92
CA ALA A 75 2.49 2.72 -17.34
C ALA A 75 3.35 2.84 -16.06
N ARG A 76 3.36 1.80 -15.19
CA ARG A 76 4.16 1.80 -13.94
C ARG A 76 5.66 1.80 -14.21
N SER A 77 6.12 1.14 -15.27
CA SER A 77 7.52 1.22 -15.71
C SER A 77 7.97 2.67 -15.90
N PHE A 78 7.16 3.47 -16.61
CA PHE A 78 7.47 4.88 -16.85
C PHE A 78 7.35 5.73 -15.57
N ILE A 79 6.32 5.48 -14.76
CA ILE A 79 6.13 6.17 -13.46
C ILE A 79 7.35 5.96 -12.56
N TYR A 80 7.83 4.73 -12.42
CA TYR A 80 8.97 4.42 -11.56
C TYR A 80 10.29 4.98 -12.12
N ALA A 81 10.47 4.97 -13.43
CA ALA A 81 11.63 5.59 -14.07
C ALA A 81 11.68 7.11 -13.82
N LEU A 82 10.54 7.80 -13.98
CA LEU A 82 10.42 9.24 -13.72
C LEU A 82 10.62 9.56 -12.23
N ASN A 83 10.09 8.72 -11.32
CA ASN A 83 10.30 8.84 -9.89
C ASN A 83 11.79 8.60 -9.52
N TYR A 84 12.46 7.62 -10.15
CA TYR A 84 13.90 7.39 -9.99
C TYR A 84 14.74 8.62 -10.37
N LEU A 85 14.44 9.25 -11.49
CA LEU A 85 15.12 10.49 -11.89
C LEU A 85 14.89 11.61 -10.87
N SER A 86 13.67 11.74 -10.37
CA SER A 86 13.32 12.74 -9.37
C SER A 86 14.02 12.49 -8.03
N GLU A 87 13.98 11.27 -7.52
CA GLU A 87 14.58 10.92 -6.24
C GLU A 87 16.11 11.00 -6.30
N THR A 88 16.70 10.32 -7.29
CA THR A 88 18.17 10.13 -7.36
C THR A 88 18.91 11.42 -7.73
N TYR A 89 18.38 12.21 -8.64
CA TYR A 89 19.10 13.38 -9.18
C TYR A 89 18.54 14.71 -8.72
N LEU A 90 17.22 14.83 -8.51
CA LEU A 90 16.63 16.06 -7.99
C LEU A 90 16.52 16.06 -6.46
N GLY A 91 16.68 14.90 -5.82
CA GLY A 91 16.60 14.76 -4.36
C GLY A 91 15.19 14.91 -3.80
N VAL A 92 14.15 14.69 -4.61
CA VAL A 92 12.74 14.73 -4.16
C VAL A 92 12.34 13.35 -3.66
N LEU A 93 12.38 13.15 -2.36
CA LEU A 93 12.17 11.87 -1.70
C LEU A 93 10.70 11.43 -1.69
N PRO A 94 10.39 10.13 -1.50
CA PRO A 94 9.02 9.61 -1.53
C PRO A 94 8.04 10.36 -0.64
N PHE A 95 8.42 10.68 0.58
CA PHE A 95 7.59 11.39 1.55
C PHE A 95 7.87 12.90 1.65
N TRP A 96 8.35 13.54 0.58
CA TRP A 96 8.72 14.95 0.57
C TRP A 96 7.63 15.87 1.13
N PHE A 97 6.37 15.62 0.78
CA PHE A 97 5.22 16.38 1.25
C PHE A 97 4.89 16.08 2.72
N TRP A 98 4.97 14.81 3.12
CA TRP A 98 4.60 14.35 4.45
C TRP A 98 5.64 14.67 5.53
N ASN A 99 6.90 14.77 5.15
CA ASN A 99 8.02 15.14 6.01
C ASN A 99 8.38 16.64 5.94
N ASP A 100 7.60 17.43 5.19
CA ASP A 100 7.91 18.84 4.96
C ASP A 100 9.37 19.01 4.47
N GLN A 101 9.82 18.14 3.54
CA GLN A 101 11.20 18.08 3.07
C GLN A 101 11.66 19.41 2.51
N LYS A 102 12.78 19.91 2.98
CA LYS A 102 13.48 21.05 2.37
C LYS A 102 14.36 20.57 1.23
N MET A 103 13.99 20.94 0.03
CA MET A 103 14.70 20.55 -1.18
C MET A 103 15.89 21.47 -1.43
N GLU A 104 17.04 20.88 -1.79
CA GLU A 104 18.19 21.65 -2.27
C GLU A 104 17.88 22.19 -3.66
N VAL A 105 18.14 23.49 -3.87
CA VAL A 105 17.98 24.16 -5.16
C VAL A 105 19.32 24.28 -5.87
N LYS A 106 19.41 23.72 -7.09
CA LYS A 106 20.63 23.69 -7.92
C LYS A 106 20.42 24.43 -9.22
N SER A 107 21.50 24.83 -9.89
CA SER A 107 21.39 25.39 -11.23
C SER A 107 20.91 24.33 -12.22
N TYR A 108 21.54 23.19 -12.21
CA TYR A 108 21.23 21.97 -12.98
C TYR A 108 21.79 20.76 -12.22
N VAL A 109 21.44 19.57 -12.68
CA VAL A 109 22.06 18.31 -12.21
C VAL A 109 22.67 17.56 -13.39
N GLU A 110 23.74 16.80 -13.13
CA GLU A 110 24.44 16.00 -14.09
C GLU A 110 24.11 14.51 -13.91
N ILE A 111 23.71 13.87 -15.01
CA ILE A 111 23.41 12.44 -15.05
C ILE A 111 24.47 11.77 -15.93
N PRO A 112 25.29 10.85 -15.41
CA PRO A 112 26.32 10.17 -16.20
C PRO A 112 25.71 9.43 -17.39
N CYS A 113 26.39 9.49 -18.55
CA CYS A 113 25.99 8.69 -19.70
C CYS A 113 26.15 7.19 -19.43
N GLY A 114 25.17 6.39 -19.86
CA GLY A 114 25.17 4.95 -19.64
C GLY A 114 23.78 4.33 -19.78
N ILE A 115 23.71 3.05 -19.47
CA ILE A 115 22.46 2.29 -19.44
C ILE A 115 22.20 1.90 -17.99
N TYR A 116 20.99 2.18 -17.50
CA TYR A 116 20.53 1.90 -16.15
C TYR A 116 19.31 1.00 -16.24
N HIS A 117 19.25 -0.02 -15.40
CA HIS A 117 18.12 -0.96 -15.33
C HIS A 117 17.47 -0.90 -13.95
N SER A 118 16.15 -1.02 -13.92
CA SER A 118 15.45 -1.27 -12.67
C SER A 118 15.65 -2.71 -12.23
N GLU A 119 15.78 -2.90 -10.90
CA GLU A 119 15.70 -4.21 -10.31
C GLU A 119 14.24 -4.55 -9.96
N PRO A 120 13.81 -5.83 -10.11
CA PRO A 120 12.47 -6.23 -9.72
C PRO A 120 12.31 -6.23 -8.20
N ASP A 121 11.15 -5.80 -7.72
CA ASP A 121 10.80 -6.00 -6.32
C ASP A 121 10.53 -7.47 -6.01
N ARG A 122 10.74 -7.90 -4.76
CA ARG A 122 10.45 -9.27 -4.32
C ARG A 122 8.97 -9.51 -4.04
N ILE A 123 8.20 -8.46 -3.80
CA ILE A 123 6.77 -8.52 -3.56
C ILE A 123 6.03 -8.10 -4.82
N ARG A 124 5.06 -8.90 -5.27
CA ARG A 124 4.33 -8.65 -6.52
C ARG A 124 3.36 -7.47 -6.40
N TYR A 125 2.48 -7.48 -5.38
CA TYR A 125 1.50 -6.43 -5.11
C TYR A 125 1.85 -5.75 -3.79
N ARG A 126 2.15 -4.45 -3.85
CA ARG A 126 2.71 -3.64 -2.77
C ARG A 126 1.82 -2.44 -2.53
N GLY A 127 1.18 -2.38 -1.38
CA GLY A 127 0.17 -1.35 -1.22
C GLY A 127 -0.11 -0.91 0.19
N TRP A 128 -0.91 0.16 0.27
CA TRP A 128 -1.40 0.72 1.52
C TRP A 128 -2.92 0.66 1.58
N PHE A 129 -3.43 0.46 2.79
CA PHE A 129 -4.80 0.72 3.13
C PHE A 129 -4.88 2.04 3.92
N ILE A 130 -5.57 3.02 3.36
CA ILE A 130 -5.81 4.30 3.99
C ILE A 130 -7.07 4.15 4.83
N ASN A 131 -6.90 3.57 6.01
CA ASN A 131 -7.97 3.23 6.93
C ASN A 131 -8.08 4.27 8.04
N ASP A 132 -9.25 4.41 8.66
CA ASP A 132 -9.48 5.38 9.74
C ASP A 132 -9.04 6.81 9.35
N GLU A 133 -9.35 7.19 8.14
CA GLU A 133 -8.88 8.36 7.41
C GLU A 133 -9.46 9.70 7.91
N VAL A 134 -9.72 9.81 9.21
CA VAL A 134 -10.42 10.96 9.83
C VAL A 134 -9.67 12.27 9.61
N LEU A 135 -8.35 12.28 9.78
CA LEU A 135 -7.55 13.51 9.63
C LEU A 135 -7.39 13.91 8.16
N ILE A 136 -7.15 12.94 7.29
CA ILE A 136 -6.95 13.19 5.86
C ILE A 136 -8.25 13.66 5.19
N SER A 137 -9.41 13.08 5.57
CA SER A 137 -10.71 13.39 4.97
C SER A 137 -11.18 14.81 5.26
N HIS A 138 -10.68 15.43 6.30
CA HIS A 138 -11.04 16.81 6.69
C HIS A 138 -9.93 17.83 6.40
N TRP A 139 -8.87 17.42 5.72
CA TRP A 139 -7.74 18.27 5.39
C TRP A 139 -7.69 18.56 3.88
N THR A 140 -7.44 19.82 3.53
CA THR A 140 -7.32 20.26 2.13
C THR A 140 -5.89 20.64 1.76
N ALA A 141 -4.97 20.66 2.71
CA ALA A 141 -3.62 21.20 2.57
C ALA A 141 -3.59 22.62 1.92
N GLY A 142 -4.69 23.37 2.05
CA GLY A 142 -4.83 24.69 1.42
C GLY A 142 -5.07 24.65 -0.10
N VAL A 143 -5.32 23.48 -0.69
CA VAL A 143 -5.51 23.28 -2.13
C VAL A 143 -6.92 22.75 -2.44
N SER A 144 -7.19 21.50 -2.16
CA SER A 144 -8.48 20.84 -2.42
C SER A 144 -8.68 19.62 -1.50
N PRO A 145 -9.92 19.12 -1.34
CA PRO A 145 -10.14 17.87 -0.57
C PRO A 145 -9.46 16.64 -1.15
N SER A 146 -9.20 16.58 -2.46
CA SER A 146 -8.51 15.48 -3.11
C SER A 146 -6.99 15.56 -2.98
N TYR A 147 -6.43 16.74 -2.79
CA TYR A 147 -4.98 16.95 -2.84
C TYR A 147 -4.20 16.13 -1.81
N PRO A 148 -4.59 16.01 -0.53
CA PRO A 148 -3.91 15.12 0.40
C PRO A 148 -3.92 13.65 -0.05
N TRP A 149 -5.01 13.19 -0.68
CA TRP A 149 -5.12 11.84 -1.22
C TRP A 149 -4.19 11.63 -2.43
N GLU A 150 -4.12 12.60 -3.32
CA GLU A 150 -3.15 12.58 -4.42
C GLU A 150 -1.71 12.49 -3.89
N MET A 151 -1.40 13.19 -2.77
CA MET A 151 -0.09 13.11 -2.11
C MET A 151 0.17 11.75 -1.43
N VAL A 152 -0.86 11.06 -0.95
CA VAL A 152 -0.74 9.66 -0.49
C VAL A 152 -0.37 8.76 -1.67
N PHE A 153 -1.12 8.85 -2.76
CA PHE A 153 -0.91 8.00 -3.94
C PHE A 153 0.44 8.28 -4.60
N GLU A 154 0.85 9.54 -4.64
CA GLU A 154 2.19 9.91 -5.10
C GLU A 154 3.28 9.29 -4.21
N ALA A 155 3.18 9.40 -2.88
CA ALA A 155 4.16 8.82 -1.97
C ALA A 155 4.25 7.29 -2.13
N LEU A 156 3.11 6.61 -2.27
CA LEU A 156 3.06 5.17 -2.51
C LEU A 156 3.76 4.77 -3.82
N LEU A 157 3.47 5.47 -4.92
CA LEU A 157 4.12 5.24 -6.22
C LEU A 157 5.63 5.53 -6.19
N ARG A 158 6.08 6.54 -5.43
CA ARG A 158 7.51 6.84 -5.24
C ARG A 158 8.22 5.77 -4.41
N CYS A 159 7.52 5.14 -3.48
CA CYS A 159 8.01 3.98 -2.75
C CYS A 159 8.11 2.70 -3.62
N GLY A 160 7.61 2.72 -4.85
CA GLY A 160 7.49 1.54 -5.71
C GLY A 160 6.22 0.73 -5.45
N GLY A 161 5.25 1.28 -4.74
CA GLY A 161 3.95 0.64 -4.53
C GLY A 161 3.07 0.67 -5.78
N ASN A 162 2.18 -0.31 -5.91
CA ASN A 162 1.33 -0.49 -7.08
C ASN A 162 -0.14 -0.77 -6.73
N LEU A 163 -0.49 -0.86 -5.44
CA LEU A 163 -1.82 -1.27 -4.96
C LEU A 163 -2.31 -0.35 -3.85
N VAL A 164 -3.60 -0.02 -3.81
CA VAL A 164 -4.18 0.77 -2.72
C VAL A 164 -5.61 0.35 -2.37
N ILE A 165 -5.97 0.44 -1.09
CA ILE A 165 -7.35 0.63 -0.64
C ILE A 165 -7.48 2.11 -0.28
N PRO A 166 -8.18 2.90 -1.11
CA PRO A 166 -8.18 4.36 -1.01
C PRO A 166 -9.25 4.89 -0.03
N GLY A 167 -9.16 4.49 1.23
CA GLY A 167 -10.16 4.80 2.25
C GLY A 167 -11.23 3.72 2.40
N THR A 168 -12.21 3.99 3.24
CA THR A 168 -13.33 3.09 3.52
C THR A 168 -14.64 3.65 2.96
N ASP A 169 -15.58 2.75 2.64
CA ASP A 169 -16.96 3.06 2.29
C ASP A 169 -17.09 4.18 1.22
N LYS A 170 -17.64 5.32 1.58
CA LYS A 170 -17.84 6.46 0.67
C LYS A 170 -16.52 7.00 0.13
N ASN A 171 -15.50 7.09 0.98
CA ASN A 171 -14.19 7.59 0.58
C ASN A 171 -13.52 6.66 -0.44
N SER A 172 -13.60 5.35 -0.24
CA SER A 172 -13.08 4.37 -1.20
C SER A 172 -13.64 4.61 -2.61
N ARG A 173 -14.94 4.83 -2.73
CA ARG A 173 -15.59 5.11 -4.02
C ARG A 173 -15.21 6.45 -4.64
N ILE A 174 -14.96 7.48 -3.81
CA ILE A 174 -14.57 8.80 -4.29
C ILE A 174 -13.12 8.80 -4.80
N TYR A 175 -12.21 8.13 -4.09
CA TYR A 175 -10.78 8.25 -4.33
C TYR A 175 -10.20 7.12 -5.18
N ALA A 176 -10.91 5.99 -5.38
CA ALA A 176 -10.48 4.92 -6.26
C ALA A 176 -10.20 5.39 -7.71
N PRO A 177 -11.07 6.19 -8.36
CA PRO A 177 -10.78 6.68 -9.70
C PRO A 177 -9.53 7.58 -9.77
N ILE A 178 -9.23 8.33 -8.70
CA ILE A 178 -8.02 9.17 -8.64
C ILE A 178 -6.78 8.26 -8.56
N ALA A 179 -6.82 7.24 -7.71
CA ALA A 179 -5.75 6.26 -7.57
C ALA A 179 -5.48 5.52 -8.89
N SER A 180 -6.51 5.02 -9.57
CA SER A 180 -6.42 4.36 -10.89
C SER A 180 -5.84 5.29 -11.94
N ASN A 181 -6.30 6.54 -12.02
CA ASN A 181 -5.76 7.55 -12.94
C ASN A 181 -4.27 7.86 -12.68
N MET A 182 -3.79 7.69 -11.47
CA MET A 182 -2.38 7.85 -11.12
C MET A 182 -1.54 6.61 -11.38
N GLY A 183 -2.15 5.45 -11.73
CA GLY A 183 -1.47 4.20 -12.09
C GLY A 183 -1.45 3.14 -10.98
N LEU A 184 -2.22 3.32 -9.92
CA LEU A 184 -2.39 2.31 -8.87
C LEU A 184 -3.51 1.34 -9.20
N MET A 185 -3.30 0.06 -8.95
CA MET A 185 -4.37 -0.93 -8.83
C MET A 185 -5.17 -0.65 -7.55
N VAL A 186 -6.44 -1.03 -7.56
CA VAL A 186 -7.34 -0.89 -6.40
C VAL A 186 -7.69 -2.27 -5.84
N THR A 187 -7.81 -2.37 -4.53
CA THR A 187 -8.48 -3.50 -3.86
C THR A 187 -9.40 -2.96 -2.77
N HIS A 188 -10.06 -3.85 -2.03
CA HIS A 188 -11.15 -3.47 -1.14
C HIS A 188 -10.97 -4.01 0.27
N HIS A 189 -11.54 -3.31 1.22
CA HIS A 189 -11.59 -3.70 2.63
C HIS A 189 -12.33 -5.04 2.80
N HIS A 190 -11.91 -5.85 3.78
CA HIS A 190 -12.55 -7.15 4.05
C HIS A 190 -14.03 -7.05 4.44
N ALA A 191 -14.48 -5.91 4.97
CA ALA A 191 -15.90 -5.64 5.24
C ALA A 191 -16.68 -5.16 4.00
N GLU A 192 -16.01 -4.88 2.90
CA GLU A 192 -16.57 -4.37 1.63
C GLU A 192 -16.21 -5.30 0.45
N PRO A 193 -16.63 -6.57 0.46
CA PRO A 193 -16.33 -7.49 -0.62
C PRO A 193 -16.68 -6.92 -1.99
N LEU A 194 -15.78 -7.11 -2.96
CA LEU A 194 -15.91 -6.57 -4.32
C LEU A 194 -15.99 -5.03 -4.42
N GLY A 195 -15.75 -4.31 -3.32
CA GLY A 195 -15.95 -2.86 -3.24
C GLY A 195 -17.42 -2.43 -3.30
N ALA A 196 -18.31 -3.31 -2.85
CA ALA A 196 -19.73 -3.01 -2.77
C ALA A 196 -20.03 -2.01 -1.63
N GLU A 197 -21.12 -1.29 -1.79
CA GLU A 197 -21.66 -0.47 -0.71
C GLU A 197 -22.04 -1.35 0.47
N MET A 198 -21.76 -0.89 1.70
CA MET A 198 -22.18 -1.59 2.90
C MET A 198 -23.71 -1.72 2.95
N PHE A 199 -24.21 -2.93 3.26
CA PHE A 199 -25.65 -3.22 3.27
C PHE A 199 -26.46 -2.26 4.13
N LEU A 200 -25.98 -1.94 5.34
CA LEU A 200 -26.66 -1.01 6.25
C LEU A 200 -26.71 0.43 5.74
N ARG A 201 -25.83 0.80 4.82
CA ARG A 201 -25.89 2.10 4.15
C ARG A 201 -26.92 2.12 3.03
N ALA A 202 -26.94 1.07 2.20
CA ALA A 202 -27.87 0.95 1.10
C ALA A 202 -29.31 0.69 1.59
N TYR A 203 -29.45 -0.04 2.68
CA TYR A 203 -30.74 -0.48 3.26
C TYR A 203 -30.78 -0.28 4.77
N PRO A 204 -30.83 0.98 5.27
CA PRO A 204 -30.69 1.30 6.70
C PRO A 204 -31.81 0.73 7.59
N ASP A 205 -32.97 0.43 7.01
CA ASP A 205 -34.14 -0.09 7.74
C ASP A 205 -34.18 -1.63 7.80
N LEU A 206 -33.20 -2.33 7.16
CA LEU A 206 -33.16 -3.79 7.10
C LEU A 206 -32.03 -4.35 7.96
N LYS A 207 -32.26 -5.54 8.55
CA LYS A 207 -31.17 -6.28 9.18
C LYS A 207 -30.22 -6.85 8.12
N PRO A 208 -28.89 -6.77 8.29
CA PRO A 208 -27.91 -7.27 7.33
C PRO A 208 -27.75 -8.80 7.40
N SER A 209 -28.83 -9.54 7.19
CA SER A 209 -28.85 -11.00 7.18
C SER A 209 -28.86 -11.52 5.74
N TYR A 210 -27.81 -12.26 5.36
CA TYR A 210 -27.75 -12.87 4.02
C TYR A 210 -28.86 -13.90 3.79
N LEU A 211 -29.27 -14.64 4.84
CA LEU A 211 -30.40 -15.60 4.74
C LEU A 211 -31.71 -14.93 4.35
N LYS A 212 -31.94 -13.69 4.78
CA LYS A 212 -33.17 -12.95 4.55
C LYS A 212 -33.14 -12.07 3.30
N HIS A 213 -31.98 -11.57 2.97
CA HIS A 213 -31.78 -10.50 1.98
C HIS A 213 -30.60 -10.80 1.05
N GLY A 214 -30.33 -12.09 0.76
CA GLY A 214 -29.23 -12.51 -0.10
C GLY A 214 -29.28 -11.89 -1.50
N ASP A 215 -30.48 -11.73 -2.05
CA ASP A 215 -30.72 -11.06 -3.33
C ASP A 215 -30.28 -9.59 -3.34
N LEU A 216 -30.44 -8.89 -2.22
CA LEU A 216 -30.00 -7.49 -2.08
C LEU A 216 -28.46 -7.40 -1.94
N PHE A 217 -27.84 -8.33 -1.24
CA PHE A 217 -26.37 -8.42 -1.22
C PHE A 217 -25.82 -8.72 -2.61
N ASP A 218 -26.38 -9.71 -3.30
CA ASP A 218 -25.98 -10.09 -4.66
C ASP A 218 -26.09 -8.90 -5.63
N LYS A 219 -27.15 -8.12 -5.52
CA LYS A 219 -27.35 -6.89 -6.31
C LYS A 219 -26.25 -5.86 -6.03
N LEU A 220 -25.91 -5.60 -4.76
CA LEU A 220 -24.84 -4.67 -4.40
C LEU A 220 -23.48 -5.12 -4.95
N TRP A 221 -23.17 -6.42 -4.88
CA TRP A 221 -21.95 -6.99 -5.45
C TRP A 221 -21.92 -6.86 -6.97
N GLN A 222 -23.02 -7.17 -7.65
CA GLN A 222 -23.11 -7.06 -9.10
C GLN A 222 -22.94 -5.61 -9.58
N GLU A 223 -23.57 -4.65 -8.91
CA GLU A 223 -23.40 -3.22 -9.19
C GLU A 223 -21.94 -2.76 -8.98
N ALA A 224 -21.27 -3.31 -7.98
CA ALA A 224 -19.87 -3.01 -7.71
C ALA A 224 -18.92 -3.57 -8.78
N VAL A 225 -19.15 -4.80 -9.25
CA VAL A 225 -18.38 -5.40 -10.33
C VAL A 225 -18.58 -4.62 -11.63
N GLU A 226 -19.82 -4.33 -12.00
CA GLU A 226 -20.13 -3.57 -13.21
C GLU A 226 -19.48 -2.18 -13.23
N ARG A 227 -19.42 -1.51 -12.07
CA ARG A 227 -18.77 -0.19 -11.95
C ARG A 227 -17.27 -0.21 -12.18
N GLN A 228 -16.61 -1.33 -11.87
CA GLN A 228 -15.13 -1.41 -11.80
C GLN A 228 -14.52 -2.36 -12.84
N LYS A 229 -15.31 -2.98 -13.70
CA LYS A 229 -14.87 -4.03 -14.63
C LYS A 229 -13.77 -3.60 -15.62
N ASP A 230 -13.68 -2.31 -15.90
CA ASP A 230 -12.71 -1.73 -16.81
C ASP A 230 -11.45 -1.19 -16.09
N GLU A 231 -11.38 -1.34 -14.76
CA GLU A 231 -10.28 -0.87 -13.92
C GLU A 231 -9.34 -2.02 -13.54
N GLU A 232 -8.10 -1.71 -13.16
CA GLU A 232 -7.17 -2.69 -12.61
C GLU A 232 -7.50 -2.97 -11.14
N VAL A 233 -8.31 -4.00 -10.88
CA VAL A 233 -8.78 -4.38 -9.54
C VAL A 233 -8.24 -5.74 -9.11
N ILE A 234 -7.74 -5.83 -7.87
CA ILE A 234 -7.57 -7.11 -7.16
C ILE A 234 -8.84 -7.34 -6.35
N TRP A 235 -9.64 -8.31 -6.75
CA TRP A 235 -10.97 -8.52 -6.24
C TRP A 235 -10.97 -9.22 -4.88
N ASN A 236 -11.28 -8.47 -3.83
CA ASN A 236 -11.46 -9.05 -2.51
C ASN A 236 -12.82 -9.76 -2.42
N ILE A 237 -12.79 -11.08 -2.18
CA ILE A 237 -13.98 -11.92 -1.96
C ILE A 237 -14.05 -12.36 -0.51
N GLY A 238 -15.25 -12.54 0.00
CA GLY A 238 -15.49 -12.97 1.37
C GLY A 238 -16.83 -12.48 1.91
N PHE A 239 -17.11 -12.84 3.14
CA PHE A 239 -18.25 -12.33 3.86
C PHE A 239 -17.99 -12.41 5.37
N ARG A 240 -17.76 -11.27 6.00
CA ARG A 240 -17.54 -11.19 7.43
C ARG A 240 -18.77 -10.67 8.17
N GLY A 241 -19.25 -9.51 7.79
CA GLY A 241 -20.41 -8.84 8.39
C GLY A 241 -20.40 -7.34 8.13
N GLN A 242 -21.29 -6.63 8.78
CA GLN A 242 -21.43 -5.18 8.67
C GLN A 242 -20.79 -4.49 9.89
N GLY A 243 -20.15 -3.36 9.67
CA GLY A 243 -19.50 -2.60 10.74
C GLY A 243 -18.36 -3.36 11.41
N ASP A 244 -17.66 -4.20 10.66
CA ASP A 244 -16.52 -5.00 11.12
C ASP A 244 -16.86 -6.01 12.22
N VAL A 245 -18.13 -6.41 12.34
CA VAL A 245 -18.64 -7.40 13.28
C VAL A 245 -19.00 -8.68 12.52
N PRO A 246 -18.64 -9.87 13.03
CA PRO A 246 -19.00 -11.14 12.42
C PRO A 246 -20.52 -11.28 12.25
N PHE A 247 -20.98 -11.72 11.06
CA PHE A 247 -22.42 -11.79 10.75
C PHE A 247 -23.21 -12.69 11.71
N TRP A 248 -22.59 -13.68 12.30
CA TRP A 248 -23.24 -14.60 13.24
C TRP A 248 -23.47 -14.02 14.64
N GLU A 249 -22.87 -12.89 14.98
CA GLU A 249 -23.17 -12.17 16.23
C GLU A 249 -24.65 -11.76 16.29
N ASN A 250 -25.26 -11.53 15.14
CA ASN A 250 -26.65 -11.10 15.02
C ASN A 250 -27.58 -12.16 14.43
N ASP A 251 -27.10 -13.40 14.20
CA ASP A 251 -27.89 -14.47 13.60
C ASP A 251 -27.57 -15.83 14.23
N SER A 252 -28.42 -16.26 15.16
CA SER A 252 -28.28 -17.52 15.90
C SER A 252 -28.37 -18.79 15.04
N ALA A 253 -28.69 -18.69 13.74
CA ALA A 253 -28.67 -19.83 12.83
C ALA A 253 -27.24 -20.34 12.59
N PHE A 254 -26.22 -19.48 12.81
CA PHE A 254 -24.81 -19.79 12.58
C PHE A 254 -24.06 -20.03 13.90
N ASP A 255 -24.51 -21.02 14.65
CA ASP A 255 -24.02 -21.37 15.99
C ASP A 255 -22.76 -22.26 15.99
N THR A 256 -22.37 -22.82 14.80
CA THR A 256 -21.17 -23.66 14.65
C THR A 256 -20.22 -23.14 13.57
N SER A 257 -18.93 -23.51 13.69
CA SER A 257 -17.90 -23.15 12.71
C SER A 257 -18.23 -23.67 11.30
N GLU A 258 -18.76 -24.90 11.22
CA GLU A 258 -19.12 -25.52 9.93
C GLU A 258 -20.21 -24.71 9.21
N LYS A 259 -21.28 -24.29 9.90
CA LYS A 259 -22.34 -23.47 9.30
C LYS A 259 -21.84 -22.09 8.85
N ARG A 260 -20.96 -21.49 9.63
CA ARG A 260 -20.32 -20.21 9.28
C ARG A 260 -19.44 -20.36 8.05
N GLY A 261 -18.57 -21.36 8.06
CA GLY A 261 -17.67 -21.67 6.95
C GLY A 261 -18.39 -22.06 5.68
N GLU A 262 -19.47 -22.84 5.75
CA GLU A 262 -20.31 -23.20 4.61
C GLU A 262 -20.94 -21.98 3.95
N LEU A 263 -21.52 -21.06 4.72
CA LEU A 263 -22.09 -19.83 4.17
C LEU A 263 -21.03 -18.98 3.48
N ILE A 264 -19.89 -18.73 4.15
CA ILE A 264 -18.80 -17.91 3.60
C ILE A 264 -18.28 -18.54 2.31
N SER A 265 -18.04 -19.84 2.29
CA SER A 265 -17.56 -20.58 1.10
C SER A 265 -18.53 -20.48 -0.09
N ASN A 266 -19.83 -20.60 0.16
CA ASN A 266 -20.86 -20.46 -0.87
C ASN A 266 -20.93 -19.04 -1.43
N ILE A 267 -20.81 -18.02 -0.57
CA ILE A 267 -20.76 -16.62 -0.98
C ILE A 267 -19.49 -16.33 -1.79
N MET A 268 -18.31 -16.77 -1.32
CA MET A 268 -17.05 -16.61 -2.06
C MET A 268 -17.14 -17.22 -3.46
N LYS A 269 -17.70 -18.42 -3.57
CA LYS A 269 -17.89 -19.10 -4.86
C LYS A 269 -18.80 -18.29 -5.81
N LYS A 270 -19.86 -17.69 -5.28
CA LYS A 270 -20.76 -16.83 -6.04
C LYS A 270 -20.07 -15.53 -6.49
N GLN A 271 -19.38 -14.84 -5.58
CA GLN A 271 -18.63 -13.63 -5.89
C GLN A 271 -17.53 -13.88 -6.93
N TYR A 272 -16.79 -14.98 -6.78
CA TYR A 272 -15.78 -15.42 -7.72
C TYR A 272 -16.37 -15.64 -9.13
N ALA A 273 -17.47 -16.37 -9.24
CA ALA A 273 -18.15 -16.62 -10.52
C ALA A 273 -18.67 -15.32 -11.15
N MET A 274 -19.26 -14.44 -10.34
CA MET A 274 -19.79 -13.14 -10.78
C MET A 274 -18.71 -12.26 -11.44
N VAL A 275 -17.51 -12.23 -10.88
CA VAL A 275 -16.39 -11.47 -11.47
C VAL A 275 -15.82 -12.18 -12.68
N ARG A 276 -15.58 -13.50 -12.60
CA ARG A 276 -15.00 -14.31 -13.70
C ARG A 276 -15.83 -14.27 -14.98
N GLU A 277 -17.14 -14.17 -14.85
CA GLU A 277 -18.06 -14.07 -16.00
C GLU A 277 -17.79 -12.81 -16.83
N GLN A 278 -17.41 -11.71 -16.19
CA GLN A 278 -17.13 -10.44 -16.86
C GLN A 278 -15.63 -10.21 -17.13
N ILE A 279 -14.78 -10.72 -16.26
CA ILE A 279 -13.31 -10.49 -16.27
C ILE A 279 -12.62 -11.86 -16.12
N PRO A 280 -12.38 -12.58 -17.24
CA PRO A 280 -11.79 -13.93 -17.20
C PRO A 280 -10.44 -14.02 -16.50
N ASP A 281 -9.59 -12.99 -16.61
CA ASP A 281 -8.24 -12.96 -16.04
C ASP A 281 -8.16 -12.20 -14.69
N ALA A 282 -9.31 -11.98 -14.01
CA ALA A 282 -9.35 -11.27 -12.74
C ALA A 282 -8.44 -11.92 -11.69
N VAL A 283 -7.78 -11.10 -10.89
CA VAL A 283 -6.99 -11.52 -9.74
C VAL A 283 -7.84 -11.40 -8.48
N PHE A 284 -7.83 -12.43 -7.64
CA PHE A 284 -8.63 -12.47 -6.43
C PHE A 284 -7.77 -12.54 -5.17
N CYS A 285 -8.30 -11.98 -4.09
CA CYS A 285 -7.76 -12.13 -2.74
C CYS A 285 -8.89 -12.34 -1.73
N THR A 286 -8.54 -12.84 -0.56
CA THR A 286 -9.41 -12.93 0.61
C THR A 286 -8.62 -12.73 1.88
N ASN A 287 -9.22 -12.05 2.87
CA ASN A 287 -8.55 -11.72 4.11
C ASN A 287 -8.82 -12.78 5.18
N LEU A 288 -7.76 -13.43 5.66
CA LEU A 288 -7.79 -14.30 6.84
C LEU A 288 -7.62 -13.42 8.09
N TYR A 289 -8.62 -12.60 8.39
CA TYR A 289 -8.60 -11.63 9.47
C TYR A 289 -9.44 -12.11 10.66
N GLY A 290 -8.87 -12.05 11.87
CA GLY A 290 -9.56 -12.41 13.11
C GLY A 290 -10.16 -13.82 13.06
N GLU A 291 -11.45 -13.92 13.29
CA GLU A 291 -12.21 -15.17 13.33
C GLU A 291 -12.26 -15.93 11.99
N ILE A 292 -12.03 -15.27 10.87
CA ILE A 292 -11.95 -15.93 9.55
C ILE A 292 -10.70 -16.81 9.46
N LEU A 293 -9.57 -16.39 10.06
CA LEU A 293 -8.38 -17.22 10.16
C LEU A 293 -8.64 -18.49 10.97
N GLU A 294 -9.41 -18.39 12.06
CA GLU A 294 -9.76 -19.55 12.87
C GLU A 294 -10.59 -20.55 12.07
N LEU A 295 -11.63 -20.11 11.36
CA LEU A 295 -12.45 -20.96 10.48
C LEU A 295 -11.61 -21.63 9.37
N TYR A 296 -10.62 -20.91 8.84
CA TYR A 296 -9.69 -21.46 7.85
C TYR A 296 -8.83 -22.58 8.46
N ARG A 297 -8.25 -22.34 9.64
CA ARG A 297 -7.41 -23.33 10.35
C ARG A 297 -8.20 -24.55 10.82
N GLU A 298 -9.47 -24.40 11.13
CA GLU A 298 -10.41 -25.49 11.44
C GLU A 298 -10.83 -26.31 10.21
N GLY A 299 -10.46 -25.87 8.99
CA GLY A 299 -10.83 -26.52 7.75
C GLY A 299 -12.27 -26.28 7.32
N CYS A 300 -12.93 -25.27 7.88
CA CYS A 300 -14.32 -24.95 7.59
C CYS A 300 -14.52 -24.10 6.33
N LEU A 301 -13.44 -23.51 5.76
CA LEU A 301 -13.51 -22.67 4.57
C LEU A 301 -13.04 -23.41 3.32
N GLN A 302 -13.81 -23.28 2.24
CA GLN A 302 -13.44 -23.73 0.89
C GLN A 302 -13.19 -22.49 0.02
N ILE A 303 -11.91 -22.22 -0.29
CA ILE A 303 -11.45 -21.07 -1.07
C ILE A 303 -10.91 -21.56 -2.41
N PRO A 304 -11.22 -20.92 -3.57
CA PRO A 304 -10.62 -21.29 -4.85
C PRO A 304 -9.09 -21.20 -4.82
N GLU A 305 -8.40 -22.13 -5.52
CA GLU A 305 -6.95 -22.32 -5.43
C GLU A 305 -6.12 -21.13 -5.91
N ASP A 306 -6.66 -20.32 -6.82
CA ASP A 306 -5.94 -19.16 -7.40
C ASP A 306 -6.13 -17.85 -6.61
N VAL A 307 -6.89 -17.89 -5.52
CA VAL A 307 -7.13 -16.74 -4.64
C VAL A 307 -5.92 -16.50 -3.73
N ILE A 308 -5.46 -15.25 -3.65
CA ILE A 308 -4.41 -14.85 -2.72
C ILE A 308 -4.96 -14.84 -1.30
N LEU A 309 -4.40 -15.67 -0.43
CA LEU A 309 -4.74 -15.71 0.99
C LEU A 309 -3.98 -14.61 1.73
N ILE A 310 -4.67 -13.59 2.22
CA ILE A 310 -4.07 -12.47 2.95
C ILE A 310 -4.10 -12.77 4.45
N TRP A 311 -2.93 -13.03 5.02
CA TRP A 311 -2.71 -13.31 6.43
C TRP A 311 -2.59 -11.99 7.20
N ALA A 312 -3.49 -11.74 8.13
CA ALA A 312 -3.49 -10.52 8.90
C ALA A 312 -2.78 -10.70 10.24
N ASP A 313 -1.99 -9.69 10.63
CA ASP A 313 -1.44 -9.60 11.98
C ASP A 313 -2.54 -9.32 13.03
N ASN A 314 -2.14 -9.24 14.29
CA ASN A 314 -3.06 -8.96 15.39
C ASN A 314 -3.50 -7.48 15.50
N GLY A 315 -3.16 -6.64 14.54
CA GLY A 315 -3.38 -5.20 14.54
C GLY A 315 -2.24 -4.40 15.17
N TYR A 316 -1.25 -5.08 15.75
CA TYR A 316 -0.11 -4.46 16.45
C TYR A 316 1.24 -4.95 15.89
N GLY A 317 1.23 -5.51 14.68
CA GLY A 317 2.43 -5.94 13.97
C GLY A 317 2.92 -7.35 14.31
N LYS A 318 2.26 -8.10 15.20
CA LYS A 318 2.59 -9.51 15.47
C LYS A 318 1.82 -10.44 14.55
N MET A 319 2.51 -11.33 13.83
CA MET A 319 1.90 -12.27 12.88
C MET A 319 1.18 -13.44 13.59
N VAL A 320 0.16 -13.08 14.35
CA VAL A 320 -0.80 -14.00 15.02
C VAL A 320 -2.21 -13.46 14.86
N SER A 321 -3.23 -14.33 14.94
CA SER A 321 -4.61 -13.89 14.83
C SER A 321 -4.96 -12.97 16.00
N ARG A 322 -5.70 -11.91 15.69
CA ARG A 322 -6.37 -11.11 16.71
C ARG A 322 -7.63 -11.82 17.19
N ARG A 323 -7.83 -11.87 18.49
CA ARG A 323 -9.06 -12.34 19.11
C ARG A 323 -9.75 -11.22 19.86
N GLN A 324 -11.05 -11.11 19.69
CA GLN A 324 -11.86 -10.26 20.52
C GLN A 324 -11.83 -10.81 21.97
N GLY A 325 -11.48 -9.96 22.93
CA GLY A 325 -11.25 -10.37 24.30
C GLY A 325 -9.88 -10.97 24.58
N ASN A 326 -9.00 -11.01 23.62
CA ASN A 326 -7.57 -11.30 23.72
C ASN A 326 -7.19 -12.52 24.59
N HIS A 327 -7.87 -13.64 24.39
CA HIS A 327 -7.59 -14.87 25.11
C HIS A 327 -6.72 -15.83 24.30
N ASN A 328 -5.72 -16.41 24.95
CA ASN A 328 -4.84 -17.45 24.37
C ASN A 328 -5.61 -18.72 23.95
N PRO A 329 -5.08 -19.52 23.02
CA PRO A 329 -3.82 -19.35 22.32
C PRO A 329 -3.91 -18.39 21.14
N ARG A 330 -2.83 -17.66 20.85
CA ARG A 330 -2.67 -16.90 19.61
C ARG A 330 -2.45 -17.88 18.47
N VAL A 331 -3.27 -17.79 17.43
CA VAL A 331 -3.16 -18.63 16.23
C VAL A 331 -2.17 -17.99 15.27
N SER A 332 -1.19 -18.73 14.78
CA SER A 332 -0.22 -18.23 13.79
C SER A 332 -0.93 -17.69 12.56
N ALA A 333 -0.59 -16.48 12.16
CA ALA A 333 -1.06 -15.81 10.95
C ALA A 333 -0.03 -15.91 9.82
N LEU A 334 0.58 -17.08 9.65
CA LEU A 334 1.52 -17.40 8.58
C LEU A 334 1.07 -18.69 7.89
N PRO A 335 1.31 -18.86 6.57
CA PRO A 335 1.10 -20.16 5.90
C PRO A 335 1.94 -21.25 6.55
N GLU A 336 1.57 -22.51 6.29
CA GLU A 336 2.44 -23.63 6.64
C GLU A 336 3.75 -23.57 5.84
N GLU A 337 4.84 -24.00 6.44
CA GLU A 337 6.14 -24.01 5.77
C GLU A 337 6.10 -24.90 4.53
N GLY A 338 6.44 -24.34 3.37
CA GLY A 338 6.41 -25.05 2.08
C GLY A 338 5.03 -25.08 1.40
N ASP A 339 4.03 -24.39 1.90
CA ASP A 339 2.76 -24.16 1.19
C ASP A 339 3.05 -23.49 -0.16
N LYS A 340 2.45 -24.01 -1.23
CA LYS A 340 2.62 -23.52 -2.61
C LYS A 340 1.48 -22.62 -3.08
N GLY A 341 0.55 -22.29 -2.19
CA GLY A 341 -0.53 -21.36 -2.47
C GLY A 341 -0.02 -19.94 -2.74
N ARG A 342 -0.95 -19.07 -3.06
CA ARG A 342 -0.67 -17.64 -3.23
C ARG A 342 -0.90 -16.93 -1.91
N HIS A 343 0.11 -16.25 -1.40
CA HIS A 343 0.07 -15.67 -0.06
C HIS A 343 0.38 -14.17 -0.05
N GLY A 344 -0.42 -13.44 0.71
CA GLY A 344 -0.21 -12.04 1.03
C GLY A 344 -0.26 -11.79 2.54
N THR A 345 0.11 -10.59 2.96
CA THR A 345 -0.07 -10.12 4.34
C THR A 345 -0.87 -8.82 4.39
N TYR A 346 -1.68 -8.68 5.42
CA TYR A 346 -2.26 -7.40 5.84
C TYR A 346 -1.60 -7.02 7.17
N TYR A 347 -0.73 -6.03 7.13
CA TYR A 347 0.14 -5.63 8.23
C TYR A 347 -0.20 -4.24 8.74
N HIS A 348 -0.28 -4.06 10.06
CA HIS A 348 -0.67 -2.79 10.65
C HIS A 348 0.53 -1.99 11.16
N VAL A 349 0.71 -0.77 10.65
CA VAL A 349 1.51 0.28 11.29
C VAL A 349 0.63 1.30 12.00
N SER A 350 -0.69 1.15 11.88
CA SER A 350 -1.73 1.90 12.55
C SER A 350 -2.95 1.01 12.75
N PHE A 351 -3.62 1.10 13.88
CA PHE A 351 -4.77 0.28 14.20
C PHE A 351 -5.87 1.04 14.96
N TYR A 352 -7.16 0.76 14.63
CA TYR A 352 -8.32 1.48 15.13
C TYR A 352 -8.48 1.45 16.67
N ASP A 353 -8.14 0.36 17.33
CA ASP A 353 -8.25 0.24 18.80
C ASP A 353 -7.33 1.21 19.54
N LEU A 354 -6.30 1.72 18.88
CA LEU A 354 -5.47 2.80 19.37
C LEU A 354 -5.99 4.17 18.94
N GLN A 355 -7.28 4.35 18.72
CA GLN A 355 -7.89 5.51 18.03
C GLN A 355 -7.29 6.86 18.40
N ALA A 356 -7.19 7.16 19.70
CA ALA A 356 -6.61 8.43 20.14
C ALA A 356 -5.12 8.54 19.81
N ALA A 357 -4.39 7.43 19.76
CA ALA A 357 -2.96 7.36 19.48
C ALA A 357 -2.67 7.21 17.98
N ASN A 358 -3.44 6.41 17.25
CA ASN A 358 -3.25 6.15 15.83
C ASN A 358 -3.23 7.39 14.93
N HIS A 359 -3.95 8.42 15.34
CA HIS A 359 -4.06 9.62 14.52
C HIS A 359 -2.91 10.59 14.75
N ILE A 360 -2.14 10.45 15.82
CA ILE A 360 -1.14 11.44 16.25
C ILE A 360 0.19 10.84 16.70
N THR A 361 0.31 9.52 16.85
CA THR A 361 1.53 8.86 17.34
C THR A 361 2.08 7.84 16.34
N MET A 362 3.36 7.56 16.42
CA MET A 362 3.99 6.49 15.67
C MET A 362 3.61 5.12 16.23
N LEU A 363 3.81 4.06 15.43
CA LEU A 363 3.73 2.68 15.89
C LEU A 363 4.64 2.49 17.12
N PRO A 364 4.14 1.89 18.21
CA PRO A 364 4.94 1.70 19.43
C PRO A 364 6.01 0.61 19.29
N ASN A 365 5.93 -0.27 18.30
CA ASN A 365 6.90 -1.34 18.08
C ASN A 365 8.14 -0.83 17.32
N SER A 366 9.30 -1.43 17.62
CA SER A 366 10.54 -1.08 16.93
C SER A 366 10.56 -1.58 15.48
N MET A 367 11.39 -0.97 14.65
CA MET A 367 11.56 -1.45 13.27
C MET A 367 12.31 -2.77 13.21
N GLU A 368 13.13 -3.10 14.20
CA GLU A 368 13.74 -4.43 14.35
C GLU A 368 12.68 -5.52 14.58
N PHE A 369 11.61 -5.22 15.32
CA PHE A 369 10.47 -6.11 15.46
C PHE A 369 9.70 -6.26 14.15
N VAL A 370 9.42 -5.15 13.45
CA VAL A 370 8.75 -5.16 12.14
C VAL A 370 9.58 -5.95 11.12
N GLU A 371 10.90 -5.76 11.09
CA GLU A 371 11.83 -6.51 10.23
C GLU A 371 11.74 -8.02 10.48
N LYS A 372 11.75 -8.42 11.76
CA LYS A 372 11.63 -9.83 12.15
C LYS A 372 10.32 -10.43 11.66
N GLU A 373 9.19 -9.82 11.95
CA GLU A 373 7.87 -10.36 11.62
C GLU A 373 7.65 -10.45 10.10
N LEU A 374 8.04 -9.42 9.35
CA LEU A 374 7.90 -9.41 7.89
C LEU A 374 8.94 -10.29 7.19
N THR A 375 10.12 -10.47 7.77
CA THR A 375 11.10 -11.45 7.27
C THR A 375 10.60 -12.88 7.50
N ASP A 376 9.95 -13.16 8.62
CA ASP A 376 9.31 -14.45 8.86
C ASP A 376 8.17 -14.68 7.85
N ALA A 377 7.36 -13.67 7.54
CA ALA A 377 6.35 -13.75 6.49
C ALA A 377 6.97 -14.12 5.13
N LEU A 378 8.09 -13.50 4.76
CA LEU A 378 8.84 -13.85 3.53
C LEU A 378 9.32 -15.31 3.53
N ARG A 379 9.86 -15.80 4.65
CA ARG A 379 10.32 -17.21 4.78
C ARG A 379 9.20 -18.21 4.61
N HIS A 380 7.97 -17.83 4.96
CA HIS A 380 6.76 -18.63 4.75
C HIS A 380 6.11 -18.40 3.38
N GLY A 381 6.79 -17.75 2.42
CA GLY A 381 6.33 -17.60 1.04
C GLY A 381 5.31 -16.48 0.81
N ILE A 382 5.16 -15.56 1.75
CA ILE A 382 4.26 -14.40 1.58
C ILE A 382 4.93 -13.36 0.66
N THR A 383 4.77 -13.56 -0.65
CA THR A 383 5.40 -12.71 -1.69
C THR A 383 4.42 -12.17 -2.73
N ASP A 384 3.18 -12.66 -2.77
CA ASP A 384 2.22 -12.19 -3.75
C ASP A 384 1.67 -10.80 -3.44
N LEU A 385 1.31 -10.52 -2.17
CA LEU A 385 0.68 -9.26 -1.81
C LEU A 385 1.06 -8.81 -0.39
N TRP A 386 1.53 -7.57 -0.27
CA TRP A 386 1.68 -6.89 1.01
C TRP A 386 0.79 -5.66 1.04
N LEU A 387 -0.18 -5.66 1.94
CA LEU A 387 -1.07 -4.55 2.22
C LEU A 387 -0.77 -4.01 3.61
N VAL A 388 -0.42 -2.73 3.71
CA VAL A 388 -0.07 -2.09 4.98
C VAL A 388 -1.16 -1.11 5.37
N ASN A 389 -1.76 -1.29 6.56
CA ASN A 389 -2.64 -0.28 7.12
C ASN A 389 -1.83 0.96 7.49
N ALA A 390 -2.03 2.03 6.72
CA ALA A 390 -1.27 3.26 6.78
C ALA A 390 -2.03 4.42 7.42
N SER A 391 -3.31 4.24 7.72
CA SER A 391 -4.19 5.25 8.33
C SER A 391 -4.01 6.64 7.68
N ASN A 392 -3.73 7.66 8.47
CA ASN A 392 -3.60 9.05 8.02
C ASN A 392 -2.17 9.44 7.55
N ILE A 393 -1.31 8.51 7.27
CA ILE A 393 0.06 8.64 6.74
C ILE A 393 1.05 9.35 7.68
N LYS A 394 0.85 10.63 7.99
CA LYS A 394 1.89 11.48 8.61
C LYS A 394 2.52 10.90 9.89
N PRO A 395 1.78 10.32 10.85
CA PRO A 395 2.39 9.70 12.02
C PRO A 395 3.22 8.44 11.70
N HIS A 396 2.98 7.83 10.53
CA HIS A 396 3.52 6.52 10.16
C HIS A 396 4.54 6.56 9.01
N VAL A 397 5.01 7.74 8.62
CA VAL A 397 5.95 7.92 7.49
C VAL A 397 7.20 7.05 7.64
N TYR A 398 7.82 7.03 8.82
CA TYR A 398 9.04 6.24 9.05
C TYR A 398 8.81 4.72 8.94
N PRO A 399 7.81 4.11 9.62
CA PRO A 399 7.48 2.69 9.40
C PRO A 399 7.09 2.39 7.95
N LEU A 400 6.31 3.24 7.29
CA LEU A 400 5.93 3.05 5.88
C LEU A 400 7.15 3.08 4.95
N SER A 401 8.09 3.98 5.18
CA SER A 401 9.35 4.05 4.46
C SER A 401 10.19 2.78 4.67
N PHE A 402 10.25 2.28 5.90
CA PHE A 402 10.96 1.04 6.21
C PHE A 402 10.33 -0.19 5.54
N ILE A 403 9.02 -0.34 5.59
CA ILE A 403 8.33 -1.46 4.94
C ILE A 403 8.49 -1.39 3.41
N ALA A 404 8.46 -0.20 2.81
CA ALA A 404 8.75 -0.03 1.39
C ALA A 404 10.19 -0.46 1.04
N ASN A 405 11.16 -0.23 1.91
CA ASN A 405 12.49 -0.78 1.76
C ASN A 405 12.49 -2.32 1.77
N LEU A 406 11.67 -2.95 2.61
CA LEU A 406 11.55 -4.41 2.66
C LEU A 406 10.92 -5.03 1.40
N TRP A 407 10.26 -4.27 0.53
CA TRP A 407 9.75 -4.78 -0.77
C TRP A 407 10.87 -5.09 -1.75
N LYS A 408 12.04 -4.48 -1.60
CA LYS A 408 13.18 -4.57 -2.52
C LYS A 408 14.03 -5.82 -2.27
N GLN A 409 14.74 -6.27 -3.29
CA GLN A 409 15.65 -7.43 -3.18
C GLN A 409 16.82 -7.16 -2.23
N ASP A 410 17.37 -5.96 -2.28
CA ASP A 410 18.52 -5.46 -1.53
C ASP A 410 18.11 -4.60 -0.32
N ALA A 411 17.05 -5.02 0.39
CA ALA A 411 16.53 -4.29 1.53
C ALA A 411 17.60 -4.07 2.62
N LEU A 412 17.67 -2.83 3.10
CA LEU A 412 18.50 -2.44 4.24
C LEU A 412 17.90 -2.99 5.54
N SER A 413 18.74 -3.29 6.51
CA SER A 413 18.33 -3.57 7.89
C SER A 413 17.64 -2.35 8.53
N ALA A 414 16.93 -2.57 9.62
CA ALA A 414 16.27 -1.49 10.37
C ALA A 414 17.26 -0.40 10.79
N GLU A 415 18.48 -0.77 11.22
CA GLU A 415 19.52 0.19 11.60
C GLU A 415 20.03 0.99 10.40
N GLU A 416 20.37 0.33 9.29
CA GLU A 416 20.87 0.99 8.09
C GLU A 416 19.83 1.92 7.48
N HIS A 417 18.58 1.46 7.43
CA HIS A 417 17.46 2.28 6.94
C HIS A 417 17.26 3.52 7.83
N ARG A 418 17.32 3.40 9.15
CA ARG A 418 17.20 4.54 10.07
C ARG A 418 18.24 5.62 9.81
N LYS A 419 19.51 5.22 9.66
CA LYS A 419 20.61 6.14 9.34
C LYS A 419 20.39 6.82 7.99
N ARG A 420 20.02 6.04 6.97
CA ARG A 420 19.70 6.55 5.64
C ARG A 420 18.53 7.54 5.68
N TYR A 421 17.41 7.16 6.30
CA TYR A 421 16.22 8.00 6.42
C TYR A 421 16.53 9.36 7.07
N VAL A 422 17.23 9.36 8.19
CA VAL A 422 17.61 10.60 8.89
C VAL A 422 18.53 11.46 8.02
N THR A 423 19.53 10.86 7.38
CA THR A 423 20.46 11.57 6.51
C THR A 423 19.78 12.18 5.29
N GLU A 424 18.92 11.44 4.61
CA GLU A 424 18.25 11.89 3.39
C GLU A 424 17.22 12.99 3.66
N TYR A 425 16.39 12.87 4.70
CA TYR A 425 15.35 13.86 4.98
C TYR A 425 15.82 15.09 5.74
N TYR A 426 16.86 14.97 6.57
CA TYR A 426 17.28 16.04 7.49
C TYR A 426 18.73 16.48 7.34
N GLY A 427 19.54 15.80 6.51
CA GLY A 427 20.97 16.07 6.37
C GLY A 427 21.30 17.43 5.76
N ALA A 428 20.40 18.00 4.95
CA ALA A 428 20.64 19.30 4.31
C ALA A 428 20.72 20.48 5.29
N GLU A 429 20.12 20.35 6.49
CA GLU A 429 20.01 21.44 7.47
C GLU A 429 20.71 21.15 8.80
N ASN A 430 21.21 19.92 9.00
CA ASN A 430 21.71 19.46 10.29
C ASN A 430 23.14 18.91 10.17
N ASP A 431 23.93 19.13 11.21
CA ASP A 431 25.25 18.54 11.31
C ASP A 431 25.20 17.08 11.82
N THR A 432 26.32 16.39 11.80
CA THR A 432 26.41 14.97 12.19
C THR A 432 25.94 14.73 13.64
N ALA A 433 26.16 15.68 14.57
CA ALA A 433 25.74 15.53 15.95
C ALA A 433 24.20 15.61 16.06
N GLN A 434 23.57 16.54 15.33
CA GLN A 434 22.12 16.68 15.28
C GLN A 434 21.46 15.45 14.63
N LEU A 435 22.02 14.93 13.53
CA LEU A 435 21.53 13.71 12.87
C LEU A 435 21.62 12.49 13.81
N SER A 436 22.73 12.37 14.58
CA SER A 436 22.85 11.29 15.57
C SER A 436 21.79 11.37 16.66
N ILE A 437 21.45 12.57 17.13
CA ILE A 437 20.35 12.75 18.09
C ILE A 437 19.01 12.34 17.49
N MET A 438 18.74 12.67 16.22
CA MET A 438 17.51 12.26 15.54
C MET A 438 17.41 10.74 15.39
N GLU A 439 18.51 10.08 15.02
CA GLU A 439 18.59 8.61 14.97
C GLU A 439 18.29 8.00 16.35
N ASP A 440 18.87 8.55 17.41
CA ASP A 440 18.63 8.09 18.78
C ASP A 440 17.15 8.29 19.19
N CYS A 441 16.54 9.43 18.86
CA CYS A 441 15.13 9.68 19.14
C CYS A 441 14.22 8.65 18.47
N ILE A 442 14.44 8.34 17.19
CA ILE A 442 13.66 7.35 16.45
C ILE A 442 13.85 5.95 17.05
N ARG A 443 15.10 5.58 17.38
CA ARG A 443 15.43 4.27 18.00
C ARG A 443 14.80 4.12 19.38
N ASP A 444 14.85 5.16 20.18
CA ASP A 444 14.48 5.09 21.60
C ASP A 444 12.98 5.37 21.84
N TYR A 445 12.25 5.89 20.85
CA TYR A 445 10.81 6.11 20.96
C TYR A 445 10.04 4.84 21.37
N PRO A 446 10.18 3.69 20.72
CA PRO A 446 9.53 2.45 21.15
C PRO A 446 9.98 1.99 22.55
N ARG A 447 11.25 2.22 22.90
CA ARG A 447 11.79 1.84 24.22
C ARG A 447 11.25 2.67 25.38
N ALA A 448 10.76 3.88 25.08
CA ALA A 448 10.12 4.75 26.07
C ALA A 448 8.66 4.39 26.33
N MET A 449 8.06 3.51 25.53
CA MET A 449 6.69 3.05 25.73
C MET A 449 6.61 2.10 26.90
N LEU A 450 5.52 2.18 27.65
CA LEU A 450 5.28 1.28 28.78
C LEU A 450 4.88 -0.11 28.26
N PRO A 451 5.50 -1.19 28.76
CA PRO A 451 5.05 -2.54 28.44
C PRO A 451 3.74 -2.85 29.20
N PHE A 452 2.80 -3.50 28.52
CA PHE A 452 1.52 -3.93 29.09
C PHE A 452 1.48 -5.43 29.39
N GLY A 453 2.50 -6.18 29.02
CA GLY A 453 2.57 -7.61 29.22
C GLY A 453 4.00 -8.14 29.10
N GLU A 454 4.13 -9.44 28.86
CA GLU A 454 5.43 -10.13 28.81
C GLU A 454 5.82 -10.58 27.39
N LYS A 455 5.07 -10.14 26.37
CA LYS A 455 5.27 -10.56 24.97
C LYS A 455 5.98 -9.48 24.15
N GLU A 456 6.48 -9.86 22.99
CA GLU A 456 7.23 -8.96 22.11
C GLU A 456 6.43 -7.73 21.65
N ASP A 457 5.12 -7.86 21.51
CA ASP A 457 4.17 -6.82 21.11
C ASP A 457 3.44 -6.16 22.29
N GLU A 458 3.95 -6.32 23.49
CA GLU A 458 3.33 -5.86 24.75
C GLU A 458 3.13 -4.33 24.83
N HIS A 459 3.94 -3.56 24.10
CA HIS A 459 3.80 -2.11 24.03
C HIS A 459 2.60 -1.65 23.21
N ALA A 460 2.03 -2.52 22.39
CA ALA A 460 0.95 -2.20 21.48
C ALA A 460 -0.44 -2.26 22.12
N GLY A 461 -0.56 -2.72 23.35
CA GLY A 461 -1.81 -2.69 24.10
C GLY A 461 -2.77 -3.84 23.80
N GLU A 462 -2.36 -4.91 23.12
CA GLU A 462 -3.20 -6.10 22.90
C GLU A 462 -3.60 -6.80 24.23
N GLN A 463 -2.95 -6.45 25.30
CA GLN A 463 -3.20 -7.01 26.65
C GLN A 463 -4.34 -6.33 27.42
N PHE A 464 -4.97 -5.29 26.86
CA PHE A 464 -6.13 -4.61 27.46
C PHE A 464 -7.43 -5.36 27.24
#